data_38690c281f6e731edfe649980febc9ff
#
_entry.id   38690c281f6e731edfe649980febc9ff
#
_cell.length_a   1.000
_cell.length_b   1.000
_cell.length_c   1.000
_cell.angle_alpha   90.00
_cell.angle_beta   90.00
_cell.angle_gamma   90.00
#
_symmetry.space_group_name_H-M   'P 1'
#
loop_
_entity.id
_entity.type
_entity.pdbx_description
1 polymer ?
#
loop_
_entity_poly.entity_id
_entity_poly.type
_entity_poly.pdbx_seq_one_letter_code
_entity_poly.pdbx_strand_id
1 'polypeptide(L)'
;MGKFFKLIESFSQPLPPEVASSVLWGDMAIIEDRLKDHFDHIEFGRDTMFAPTMSPAHMLKLFEKNAGPLANLVKALADDPTKLSNLRNAALDLIENFFSNNFLRQDFLMTRCKKKV
;
A
#
# COMPACT_ATOMS: atom_id res chain seq x y z
N MET A 1 1.12 -3.32 -3.77
CA MET A 1 1.02 -2.38 -2.60
C MET A 1 -0.37 -2.38 -1.94
N GLY A 2 -1.48 -2.49 -2.67
CA GLY A 2 -2.82 -2.48 -2.08
C GLY A 2 -3.04 -3.50 -0.96
N LYS A 3 -2.59 -4.74 -1.16
CA LYS A 3 -2.66 -5.78 -0.11
C LYS A 3 -1.81 -5.42 1.13
N PHE A 4 -0.68 -4.76 0.92
CA PHE A 4 0.19 -4.33 2.01
C PHE A 4 -0.45 -3.23 2.85
N PHE A 5 -1.09 -2.25 2.22
CA PHE A 5 -1.85 -1.22 2.94
C PHE A 5 -3.06 -1.80 3.68
N LYS A 6 -3.78 -2.75 3.07
CA LYS A 6 -4.86 -3.47 3.77
C LYS A 6 -4.36 -4.22 5.00
N LEU A 7 -3.19 -4.84 4.91
CA LEU A 7 -2.56 -5.48 6.07
C LEU A 7 -2.27 -4.47 7.18
N ILE A 8 -1.67 -3.32 6.85
CA ILE A 8 -1.40 -2.26 7.83
C ILE A 8 -2.71 -1.79 8.48
N GLU A 9 -3.74 -1.54 7.69
CA GLU A 9 -5.05 -1.12 8.19
C GLU A 9 -5.66 -2.14 9.16
N SER A 10 -5.48 -3.44 8.90
CA SER A 10 -6.01 -4.51 9.76
C SER A 10 -5.38 -4.56 11.16
N PHE A 11 -4.16 -4.06 11.31
CA PHE A 11 -3.45 -3.96 12.60
C PHE A 11 -3.55 -2.58 13.23
N SER A 12 -4.04 -1.60 12.51
CA SER A 12 -4.23 -0.23 12.97
C SER A 12 -5.57 -0.04 13.66
N GLN A 13 -5.73 1.07 14.36
CA GLN A 13 -7.05 1.49 14.82
C GLN A 13 -7.95 1.81 13.62
N PRO A 14 -9.30 1.57 13.73
CA PRO A 14 -10.22 1.91 12.65
C PRO A 14 -10.09 3.37 12.23
N LEU A 15 -10.16 3.61 10.91
CA LEU A 15 -10.21 4.97 10.39
C LEU A 15 -11.49 5.68 10.85
N PRO A 16 -11.45 7.01 11.09
CA PRO A 16 -12.65 7.78 11.29
C PRO A 16 -13.64 7.60 10.12
N PRO A 17 -14.96 7.63 10.36
CA PRO A 17 -15.96 7.38 9.30
C PRO A 17 -15.83 8.31 8.08
N GLU A 18 -15.33 9.51 8.29
CA GLU A 18 -15.12 10.53 7.26
C GLU A 18 -13.83 10.31 6.43
N VAL A 19 -12.98 9.39 6.85
CA VAL A 19 -11.70 9.10 6.17
C VAL A 19 -11.81 7.83 5.35
N ALA A 20 -11.72 7.96 4.03
CA ALA A 20 -11.73 6.81 3.13
C ALA A 20 -10.35 6.14 3.09
N SER A 21 -10.33 4.81 2.95
CA SER A 21 -9.09 4.05 2.78
C SER A 21 -8.34 4.48 1.52
N SER A 22 -7.02 4.63 1.63
CA SER A 22 -6.15 4.98 0.49
C SER A 22 -6.12 3.91 -0.60
N VAL A 23 -6.43 2.65 -0.29
CA VAL A 23 -6.48 1.57 -1.30
C VAL A 23 -7.61 1.74 -2.32
N LEU A 24 -8.62 2.56 -2.02
CA LEU A 24 -9.70 2.89 -2.95
C LEU A 24 -9.20 3.63 -4.20
N TRP A 25 -8.03 4.23 -4.17
CA TRP A 25 -7.38 4.81 -5.35
C TRP A 25 -6.90 3.76 -6.37
N GLY A 26 -7.02 2.48 -6.05
CA GLY A 26 -6.82 1.37 -6.98
C GLY A 26 -8.09 0.90 -7.69
N ASP A 27 -9.24 1.47 -7.39
CA ASP A 27 -10.54 1.12 -7.99
C ASP A 27 -10.95 2.17 -9.02
N MET A 28 -11.01 1.76 -10.29
CA MET A 28 -11.30 2.67 -11.42
C MET A 28 -12.67 3.35 -11.30
N ALA A 29 -13.70 2.62 -10.87
CA ALA A 29 -15.05 3.18 -10.74
C ALA A 29 -15.12 4.27 -9.65
N ILE A 30 -14.43 4.05 -8.54
CA ILE A 30 -14.36 5.01 -7.44
C ILE A 30 -13.57 6.25 -7.87
N ILE A 31 -12.46 6.08 -8.59
CA ILE A 31 -11.66 7.21 -9.10
C ILE A 31 -12.48 8.03 -10.10
N GLU A 32 -13.13 7.36 -11.03
CA GLU A 32 -13.96 8.04 -12.03
C GLU A 32 -15.07 8.86 -11.37
N ASP A 33 -15.76 8.31 -10.39
CA ASP A 33 -16.78 9.02 -9.62
C ASP A 33 -16.23 10.25 -8.88
N ARG A 34 -15.04 10.12 -8.29
CA ARG A 34 -14.38 11.24 -7.59
C ARG A 34 -13.93 12.37 -8.50
N LEU A 35 -13.54 12.05 -9.74
CA LEU A 35 -12.89 13.00 -10.65
C LEU A 35 -13.84 13.60 -11.69
N LYS A 36 -14.93 12.95 -12.03
CA LYS A 36 -15.83 13.31 -13.14
C LYS A 36 -16.32 14.76 -13.13
N ASP A 37 -16.50 15.36 -11.96
CA ASP A 37 -17.06 16.71 -11.83
C ASP A 37 -16.04 17.81 -12.20
N HIS A 38 -14.74 17.52 -12.04
CA HIS A 38 -13.68 18.51 -12.23
C HIS A 38 -12.68 18.16 -13.34
N PHE A 39 -12.73 16.92 -13.84
CA PHE A 39 -11.78 16.43 -14.83
C PHE A 39 -12.48 15.73 -15.99
N ASP A 40 -11.89 15.91 -17.17
CA ASP A 40 -12.25 15.23 -18.41
C ASP A 40 -11.14 14.26 -18.84
N HIS A 41 -11.46 13.41 -19.83
CA HIS A 41 -10.50 12.47 -20.40
C HIS A 41 -9.79 11.62 -19.34
N ILE A 42 -10.60 11.02 -18.46
CA ILE A 42 -10.07 10.14 -17.42
C ILE A 42 -9.65 8.82 -18.08
N GLU A 43 -8.35 8.54 -18.03
CA GLU A 43 -7.76 7.33 -18.62
C GLU A 43 -7.02 6.55 -17.55
N PHE A 44 -7.10 5.22 -17.65
CA PHE A 44 -6.43 4.31 -16.73
C PHE A 44 -5.39 3.46 -17.44
N GLY A 45 -4.28 3.21 -16.76
CA GLY A 45 -3.26 2.26 -17.19
C GLY A 45 -2.81 1.41 -16.00
N ARG A 46 -2.48 0.16 -16.26
CA ARG A 46 -1.87 -0.73 -15.27
C ARG A 46 -0.45 -1.04 -15.69
N ASP A 47 0.46 -1.01 -14.73
CA ASP A 47 1.84 -1.35 -14.96
C ASP A 47 2.46 -1.93 -13.69
N THR A 48 3.69 -2.36 -13.79
CA THR A 48 4.44 -3.02 -12.71
C THR A 48 5.76 -2.31 -12.49
N MET A 49 6.06 -2.04 -11.22
CA MET A 49 7.35 -1.55 -10.78
C MET A 49 8.09 -2.68 -10.06
N PHE A 50 9.40 -2.78 -10.28
CA PHE A 50 10.27 -3.73 -9.62
C PHE A 50 11.23 -2.99 -8.68
N ALA A 51 11.12 -3.25 -7.39
CA ALA A 51 12.02 -2.69 -6.39
C ALA A 51 13.14 -3.69 -6.05
N PRO A 52 14.42 -3.36 -6.31
CA PRO A 52 15.51 -4.26 -6.00
C PRO A 52 15.70 -4.40 -4.48
N THR A 53 15.92 -5.62 -4.04
CA THR A 53 16.21 -5.92 -2.64
C THR A 53 16.96 -7.23 -2.53
N MET A 54 17.73 -7.41 -1.45
CA MET A 54 18.54 -8.60 -1.22
C MET A 54 17.71 -9.81 -0.80
N SER A 55 16.63 -9.58 -0.05
CA SER A 55 15.74 -10.63 0.46
C SER A 55 14.40 -10.03 0.91
N PRO A 56 13.35 -10.85 1.10
CA PRO A 56 12.11 -10.39 1.73
C PRO A 56 12.33 -9.76 3.11
N ALA A 57 13.18 -10.34 3.93
CA ALA A 57 13.51 -9.82 5.27
C ALA A 57 14.20 -8.45 5.19
N HIS A 58 15.09 -8.25 4.23
CA HIS A 58 15.74 -6.96 3.98
C HIS A 58 14.71 -5.90 3.54
N MET A 59 13.79 -6.25 2.65
CA MET A 59 12.72 -5.36 2.22
C MET A 59 11.81 -4.96 3.39
N LEU A 60 11.46 -5.92 4.26
CA LEU A 60 10.65 -5.61 5.45
C LEU A 60 11.34 -4.59 6.35
N LYS A 61 12.63 -4.74 6.60
CA LYS A 61 13.43 -3.76 7.37
C LYS A 61 13.44 -2.37 6.72
N LEU A 62 13.57 -2.31 5.40
CA LEU A 62 13.50 -1.05 4.67
C LEU A 62 12.13 -0.39 4.80
N PHE A 63 11.06 -1.16 4.73
CA PHE A 63 9.70 -0.65 4.91
C PHE A 63 9.45 -0.15 6.34
N GLU A 64 9.89 -0.90 7.35
CA GLU A 64 9.76 -0.47 8.75
C GLU A 64 10.51 0.84 9.03
N LYS A 65 11.62 1.07 8.34
CA LYS A 65 12.44 2.27 8.50
C LYS A 65 11.89 3.47 7.71
N ASN A 66 11.41 3.25 6.49
CA ASN A 66 11.18 4.32 5.52
C ASN A 66 9.71 4.50 5.13
N ALA A 67 8.86 3.50 5.28
CA ALA A 67 7.44 3.59 4.96
C ALA A 67 6.66 4.11 6.17
N GLY A 68 6.26 5.37 6.13
CA GLY A 68 5.65 6.08 7.25
C GLY A 68 4.51 5.31 7.96
N PRO A 69 3.50 4.80 7.23
CA PRO A 69 2.40 4.06 7.86
C PRO A 69 2.87 2.82 8.63
N LEU A 70 3.78 2.03 8.07
CA LEU A 70 4.33 0.86 8.75
C LEU A 70 5.24 1.26 9.92
N ALA A 71 6.11 2.24 9.73
CA ALA A 71 6.98 2.74 10.78
C ALA A 71 6.18 3.24 12.00
N ASN A 72 5.09 3.96 11.76
CA ASN A 72 4.21 4.43 12.82
C ASN A 72 3.48 3.28 13.52
N LEU A 73 3.02 2.29 12.77
CA LEU A 73 2.34 1.12 13.33
C LEU A 73 3.29 0.28 14.21
N VAL A 74 4.52 0.07 13.76
CA VAL A 74 5.56 -0.63 14.55
C VAL A 74 5.81 0.09 15.87
N LYS A 75 5.88 1.42 15.88
CA LYS A 75 6.00 2.20 17.10
C LYS A 75 4.78 2.05 18.01
N ALA A 76 3.58 2.10 17.43
CA ALA A 76 2.33 1.96 18.18
C ALA A 76 2.18 0.57 18.83
N LEU A 77 2.76 -0.48 18.23
CA LEU A 77 2.72 -1.85 18.71
C LEU A 77 3.94 -2.23 19.57
N ALA A 78 4.81 -1.30 19.93
CA ALA A 78 6.02 -1.55 20.70
C ALA A 78 5.74 -2.24 22.05
N ASP A 79 4.60 -1.95 22.67
CA ASP A 79 4.18 -2.51 23.97
C ASP A 79 3.40 -3.83 23.83
N ASP A 80 3.15 -4.31 22.61
CA ASP A 80 2.47 -5.57 22.32
C ASP A 80 3.35 -6.47 21.43
N PRO A 81 4.33 -7.18 21.99
CA PRO A 81 5.28 -8.00 21.23
C PRO A 81 4.61 -9.09 20.38
N THR A 82 3.52 -9.68 20.86
CA THR A 82 2.79 -10.73 20.14
C THR A 82 2.13 -10.17 18.89
N LYS A 83 1.44 -9.06 19.00
CA LYS A 83 0.78 -8.40 17.87
C LYS A 83 1.81 -7.88 16.85
N LEU A 84 2.92 -7.32 17.33
CA LEU A 84 4.03 -6.87 16.47
C LEU A 84 4.66 -8.03 15.71
N SER A 85 4.89 -9.18 16.37
CA SER A 85 5.39 -10.40 15.72
C SER A 85 4.43 -10.91 14.65
N ASN A 86 3.13 -10.92 14.92
CA ASN A 86 2.10 -11.31 13.95
C ASN A 86 2.07 -10.38 12.75
N LEU A 87 2.19 -9.08 12.95
CA LEU A 87 2.30 -8.10 11.87
C LEU A 87 3.52 -8.37 10.99
N ARG A 88 4.68 -8.57 11.60
CA ARG A 88 5.93 -8.84 10.88
C ARG A 88 5.87 -10.12 10.07
N ASN A 89 5.33 -11.19 10.64
CA ASN A 89 5.18 -12.46 9.94
C ASN A 89 4.23 -12.33 8.75
N ALA A 90 3.08 -11.68 8.93
CA ALA A 90 2.12 -11.45 7.85
C ALA A 90 2.69 -10.54 6.75
N ALA A 91 3.43 -9.51 7.12
CA ALA A 91 4.11 -8.63 6.16
C ALA A 91 5.19 -9.37 5.38
N LEU A 92 5.98 -10.22 6.04
CA LEU A 92 7.00 -11.03 5.41
C LEU A 92 6.41 -12.01 4.40
N ASP A 93 5.36 -12.75 4.79
CA ASP A 93 4.66 -13.67 3.90
C ASP A 93 4.12 -12.96 2.66
N LEU A 94 3.57 -11.77 2.85
CA LEU A 94 3.05 -10.97 1.73
C LEU A 94 4.18 -10.52 0.80
N ILE A 95 5.30 -10.07 1.34
CA ILE A 95 6.48 -9.69 0.54
C ILE A 95 7.00 -10.89 -0.25
N GLU A 96 7.11 -12.05 0.38
CA GLU A 96 7.59 -13.29 -0.27
C GLU A 96 6.74 -13.67 -1.49
N ASN A 97 5.43 -13.47 -1.43
CA ASN A 97 4.53 -13.76 -2.55
C ASN A 97 4.79 -12.90 -3.80
N PHE A 98 5.42 -11.74 -3.64
CA PHE A 98 5.73 -10.81 -4.73
C PHE A 98 7.23 -10.64 -4.98
N PHE A 99 8.05 -11.43 -4.30
CA PHE A 99 9.51 -11.39 -4.42
C PHE A 99 10.00 -12.47 -5.39
N SER A 100 10.86 -12.08 -6.32
CA SER A 100 11.52 -12.99 -7.26
C SER A 100 12.79 -12.34 -7.81
N ASN A 101 13.85 -13.14 -7.95
CA ASN A 101 15.11 -12.70 -8.56
C ASN A 101 15.66 -11.38 -7.97
N ASN A 102 15.64 -11.23 -6.67
CA ASN A 102 16.05 -10.03 -5.94
C ASN A 102 15.23 -8.75 -6.28
N PHE A 103 13.99 -8.94 -6.74
CA PHE A 103 13.05 -7.84 -6.95
C PHE A 103 11.74 -8.09 -6.22
N LEU A 104 11.21 -7.03 -5.61
CA LEU A 104 9.83 -6.99 -5.16
C LEU A 104 8.96 -6.37 -6.27
N ARG A 105 7.96 -7.13 -6.73
CA ARG A 105 7.00 -6.66 -7.72
C ARG A 105 5.93 -5.80 -7.06
N GLN A 106 5.69 -4.63 -7.62
CA GLN A 106 4.65 -3.70 -7.19
C GLN A 106 3.78 -3.31 -8.39
N ASP A 107 2.59 -3.90 -8.48
CA ASP A 107 1.62 -3.54 -9.51
C ASP A 107 0.89 -2.26 -9.09
N PHE A 108 0.64 -1.37 -10.04
CA PHE A 108 -0.04 -0.11 -9.79
C PHE A 108 -1.05 0.26 -10.87
N LEU A 109 -2.02 1.07 -10.49
CA LEU A 109 -2.96 1.73 -11.39
C LEU A 109 -2.52 3.18 -11.57
N MET A 110 -2.31 3.59 -12.82
CA MET A 110 -2.05 4.97 -13.19
C MET A 110 -3.32 5.61 -13.72
N THR A 111 -3.66 6.78 -13.21
CA THR A 111 -4.79 7.58 -13.67
C THR A 111 -4.27 8.87 -14.30
N ARG A 112 -4.70 9.15 -15.52
CA ARG A 112 -4.46 10.43 -16.20
C ARG A 112 -5.79 11.10 -16.48
N CYS A 113 -5.84 12.40 -16.28
CA CYS A 113 -7.03 13.18 -16.58
C CYS A 113 -6.66 14.62 -16.93
N LYS A 114 -7.58 15.32 -17.60
CA LYS A 114 -7.45 16.72 -17.96
C LYS A 114 -8.41 17.55 -17.12
N LYS A 115 -7.90 18.61 -16.49
CA LYS A 115 -8.76 19.54 -15.73
C LYS A 115 -9.76 20.20 -16.67
N LYS A 116 -11.01 20.24 -16.27
CA LYS A 116 -12.05 21.02 -16.97
C LYS A 116 -11.70 22.52 -16.92
N VAL A 117 -11.96 23.16 -18.02
CA VAL A 117 -11.73 24.61 -18.15
C VAL A 117 -12.88 25.38 -17.54
#